data_80a1101cfda36e29ebde0d53ebfaa0d2
#
_entry.id   80a1101cfda36e29ebde0d53ebfaa0d2
#
_cell.length_a   1.000
_cell.length_b   1.000
_cell.length_c   1.000
_cell.angle_alpha   90.00
_cell.angle_beta   90.00
_cell.angle_gamma   90.00
#
_symmetry.space_group_name_H-M   'P 1'
#
loop_
_entity.id
_entity.type
_entity.pdbx_description
1 polymer ?
#
loop_
_entity_poly.entity_id
_entity_poly.type
_entity_poly.pdbx_seq_one_letter_code
_entity_poly.pdbx_strand_id
1 'polypeptide(L)'
;MFNVKRLRCFIGWLAFALPWIVALILWRIPSSISATYYTHASAVFMIILGSASILLMYYDGYDKTDDILNTTAGIFGSMICLFPCWTNAERVGTFQVPVGASATIHNVSAVIFFAILAYVSLFQFTKSNGNMTEKRKKRNVIYRVCGAGMVASFAILLLPSFYIQVWLTEMFALSFFGISWLTKANAYKWLFAD
;
A
#
# COMPACT_ATOMS: atom_id res chain seq x y z
N MET A 1 -23.47 -6.72 -9.64
CA MET A 1 -22.97 -7.07 -8.28
C MET A 1 -21.44 -7.09 -8.31
N PHE A 2 -20.80 -6.19 -7.58
CA PHE A 2 -19.34 -6.08 -7.58
C PHE A 2 -18.74 -7.33 -6.92
N ASN A 3 -17.78 -8.00 -7.57
CA ASN A 3 -17.20 -9.21 -7.03
C ASN A 3 -16.07 -8.84 -6.05
N VAL A 4 -16.38 -8.81 -4.75
CA VAL A 4 -15.44 -8.46 -3.66
C VAL A 4 -14.12 -9.23 -3.74
N LYS A 5 -14.14 -10.48 -4.21
CA LYS A 5 -12.93 -11.27 -4.39
C LYS A 5 -12.05 -10.71 -5.49
N ARG A 6 -12.62 -10.29 -6.63
CA ARG A 6 -11.86 -9.63 -7.70
C ARG A 6 -11.29 -8.32 -7.25
N LEU A 7 -12.07 -7.51 -6.51
CA LEU A 7 -11.63 -6.26 -5.93
C LEU A 7 -10.38 -6.44 -5.04
N ARG A 8 -10.43 -7.38 -4.11
CA ARG A 8 -9.28 -7.72 -3.25
C ARG A 8 -8.06 -8.16 -4.06
N CYS A 9 -8.29 -8.94 -5.11
CA CYS A 9 -7.23 -9.41 -5.99
C CYS A 9 -6.57 -8.24 -6.73
N PHE A 10 -7.36 -7.29 -7.25
CA PHE A 10 -6.83 -6.09 -7.91
C PHE A 10 -6.02 -5.23 -6.96
N ILE A 11 -6.55 -4.90 -5.77
CA ILE A 11 -5.82 -4.12 -4.77
C ILE A 11 -4.48 -4.77 -4.46
N GLY A 12 -4.48 -6.08 -4.21
CA GLY A 12 -3.26 -6.82 -3.90
C GLY A 12 -2.23 -6.79 -5.03
N TRP A 13 -2.64 -7.01 -6.28
CA TRP A 13 -1.73 -6.98 -7.42
C TRP A 13 -1.24 -5.57 -7.74
N LEU A 14 -2.08 -4.54 -7.67
CA LEU A 14 -1.67 -3.16 -7.89
C LEU A 14 -0.57 -2.76 -6.90
N ALA A 15 -0.76 -3.07 -5.62
CA ALA A 15 0.25 -2.76 -4.61
C ALA A 15 1.55 -3.54 -4.80
N PHE A 16 1.46 -4.87 -5.02
CA PHE A 16 2.64 -5.71 -5.20
C PHE A 16 3.45 -5.35 -6.45
N ALA A 17 2.76 -4.99 -7.54
CA ALA A 17 3.40 -4.73 -8.82
C ALA A 17 3.99 -3.32 -8.95
N LEU A 18 3.46 -2.33 -8.22
CA LEU A 18 3.83 -0.92 -8.37
C LEU A 18 5.36 -0.67 -8.30
N PRO A 19 6.10 -1.13 -7.27
CA PRO A 19 7.53 -0.87 -7.18
C PRO A 19 8.31 -1.43 -8.38
N TRP A 20 7.92 -2.60 -8.85
CA TRP A 20 8.58 -3.28 -9.94
C TRP A 20 8.28 -2.64 -11.30
N ILE A 21 7.03 -2.25 -11.53
CA ILE A 21 6.62 -1.59 -12.79
C ILE A 21 7.34 -0.27 -12.95
N VAL A 22 7.39 0.57 -11.92
CA VAL A 22 8.09 1.87 -12.02
C VAL A 22 9.60 1.71 -12.21
N ALA A 23 10.22 0.72 -11.56
CA ALA A 23 11.64 0.42 -11.74
C ALA A 23 11.94 -0.06 -13.17
N LEU A 24 11.08 -0.92 -13.73
CA LEU A 24 11.18 -1.40 -15.11
C LEU A 24 11.05 -0.25 -16.13
N ILE A 25 10.07 0.65 -15.96
CA ILE A 25 9.88 1.80 -16.84
C ILE A 25 11.11 2.71 -16.82
N LEU A 26 11.72 2.90 -15.65
CA LEU A 26 12.88 3.77 -15.48
C LEU A 26 14.21 3.10 -15.87
N TRP A 27 14.22 1.79 -16.09
CA TRP A 27 15.44 0.97 -16.25
C TRP A 27 16.46 1.16 -15.13
N ARG A 28 15.98 1.56 -13.95
CA ARG A 28 16.78 1.76 -12.74
C ARG A 28 15.89 1.72 -11.49
N ILE A 29 16.49 1.46 -10.34
CA ILE A 29 15.80 1.61 -9.05
C ILE A 29 15.80 3.11 -8.69
N PRO A 30 14.62 3.73 -8.51
CA PRO A 30 14.52 5.12 -8.07
C PRO A 30 14.87 5.27 -6.57
N SER A 31 15.11 6.49 -6.12
CA SER A 31 15.33 6.76 -4.69
C SER A 31 14.12 6.47 -3.80
N SER A 32 12.90 6.67 -4.36
CA SER A 32 11.63 6.23 -3.77
C SER A 32 10.61 5.97 -4.88
N ILE A 33 9.55 5.21 -4.57
CA ILE A 33 8.42 5.01 -5.49
C ILE A 33 7.70 6.35 -5.70
N SER A 34 7.51 7.09 -4.61
CA SER A 34 6.87 8.42 -4.67
C SER A 34 7.64 9.43 -5.51
N ALA A 35 8.98 9.38 -5.54
CA ALA A 35 9.80 10.28 -6.37
C ALA A 35 9.61 10.04 -7.88
N THR A 36 9.03 8.89 -8.28
CA THR A 36 8.69 8.64 -9.69
C THR A 36 7.62 9.58 -10.22
N TYR A 37 6.91 10.30 -9.35
CA TYR A 37 6.01 11.39 -9.71
C TYR A 37 6.67 12.43 -10.63
N TYR A 38 7.98 12.67 -10.46
CA TYR A 38 8.76 13.64 -11.23
C TYR A 38 9.49 13.04 -12.43
N THR A 39 9.10 11.85 -12.86
CA THR A 39 9.73 11.13 -13.98
C THR A 39 8.71 10.77 -15.04
N HIS A 40 9.16 10.18 -16.15
CA HIS A 40 8.25 9.65 -17.17
C HIS A 40 7.40 8.44 -16.69
N ALA A 41 7.67 7.89 -15.51
CA ALA A 41 6.83 6.87 -14.86
C ALA A 41 5.66 7.48 -14.05
N SER A 42 5.54 8.81 -13.96
CA SER A 42 4.56 9.51 -13.11
C SER A 42 3.12 9.08 -13.37
N ALA A 43 2.73 9.00 -14.65
CA ALA A 43 1.36 8.59 -15.01
C ALA A 43 1.03 7.18 -14.50
N VAL A 44 1.96 6.25 -14.61
CA VAL A 44 1.78 4.86 -14.17
C VAL A 44 1.73 4.78 -12.65
N PHE A 45 2.60 5.51 -11.94
CA PHE A 45 2.56 5.63 -10.49
C PHE A 45 1.19 6.13 -10.02
N MET A 46 0.70 7.24 -10.60
CA MET A 46 -0.57 7.86 -10.23
C MET A 46 -1.78 6.96 -10.56
N ILE A 47 -1.76 6.29 -11.73
CA ILE A 47 -2.84 5.36 -12.11
C ILE A 47 -2.89 4.19 -11.14
N ILE A 48 -1.77 3.55 -10.84
CA ILE A 48 -1.74 2.35 -9.99
C ILE A 48 -2.12 2.72 -8.55
N LEU A 49 -1.45 3.71 -7.94
CA LEU A 49 -1.74 4.10 -6.56
C LEU A 49 -3.13 4.73 -6.42
N GLY A 50 -3.52 5.60 -7.35
CA GLY A 50 -4.83 6.22 -7.36
C GLY A 50 -5.96 5.21 -7.52
N SER A 51 -5.81 4.24 -8.43
CA SER A 51 -6.78 3.14 -8.58
C SER A 51 -6.87 2.29 -7.32
N ALA A 52 -5.73 1.90 -6.73
CA ALA A 52 -5.73 1.14 -5.47
C ALA A 52 -6.43 1.92 -4.34
N SER A 53 -6.21 3.23 -4.26
CA SER A 53 -6.83 4.12 -3.27
C SER A 53 -8.36 4.20 -3.45
N ILE A 54 -8.83 4.37 -4.68
CA ILE A 54 -10.27 4.36 -4.99
C ILE A 54 -10.89 3.00 -4.65
N LEU A 55 -10.22 1.91 -5.01
CA LEU A 55 -10.71 0.56 -4.72
C LEU A 55 -10.79 0.28 -3.22
N LEU A 56 -9.86 0.84 -2.41
CA LEU A 56 -9.93 0.78 -0.94
C LEU A 56 -11.15 1.53 -0.40
N MET A 57 -11.49 2.70 -0.95
CA MET A 57 -12.70 3.45 -0.55
C MET A 57 -14.00 2.71 -0.90
N TYR A 58 -14.00 1.91 -1.98
CA TYR A 58 -15.15 1.10 -2.40
C TYR A 58 -15.20 -0.29 -1.79
N TYR A 59 -14.24 -0.61 -0.94
CA TYR A 59 -14.16 -1.94 -0.35
C TYR A 59 -15.15 -2.09 0.81
N ASP A 60 -16.13 -2.98 0.63
CA ASP A 60 -16.99 -3.45 1.72
C ASP A 60 -16.22 -4.45 2.59
N GLY A 61 -15.91 -4.06 3.80
CA GLY A 61 -15.13 -4.82 4.77
C GLY A 61 -15.94 -5.91 5.48
N TYR A 62 -15.33 -6.43 6.55
CA TYR A 62 -15.97 -7.42 7.39
C TYR A 62 -16.98 -6.81 8.37
N ASP A 63 -16.69 -5.62 8.86
CA ASP A 63 -17.50 -4.83 9.76
C ASP A 63 -17.29 -3.33 9.49
N LYS A 64 -18.11 -2.49 10.14
CA LYS A 64 -18.04 -1.03 9.99
C LYS A 64 -16.66 -0.44 10.27
N THR A 65 -15.89 -1.06 11.19
CA THR A 65 -14.52 -0.61 11.49
C THR A 65 -13.59 -0.89 10.30
N ASP A 66 -13.73 -2.05 9.67
CA ASP A 66 -12.97 -2.42 8.46
C ASP A 66 -13.29 -1.45 7.30
N ASP A 67 -14.58 -1.10 7.11
CA ASP A 67 -15.00 -0.11 6.10
C ASP A 67 -14.37 1.26 6.34
N ILE A 68 -14.47 1.78 7.56
CA ILE A 68 -13.91 3.09 7.92
C ILE A 68 -12.40 3.11 7.71
N LEU A 69 -11.69 2.08 8.14
CA LEU A 69 -10.24 2.00 8.00
C LEU A 69 -9.81 1.96 6.53
N ASN A 70 -10.44 1.14 5.71
CA ASN A 70 -10.09 1.04 4.29
C ASN A 70 -10.47 2.32 3.53
N THR A 71 -11.63 2.92 3.83
CA THR A 71 -12.01 4.23 3.27
C THR A 71 -10.99 5.31 3.65
N THR A 72 -10.60 5.36 4.91
CA THR A 72 -9.58 6.32 5.40
C THR A 72 -8.23 6.08 4.73
N ALA A 73 -7.78 4.82 4.60
CA ALA A 73 -6.57 4.49 3.86
C ALA A 73 -6.66 4.95 2.40
N GLY A 74 -7.79 4.74 1.73
CA GLY A 74 -8.01 5.21 0.36
C GLY A 74 -7.93 6.73 0.22
N ILE A 75 -8.47 7.49 1.18
CA ILE A 75 -8.35 8.96 1.21
C ILE A 75 -6.87 9.36 1.32
N PHE A 76 -6.13 8.81 2.27
CA PHE A 76 -4.71 9.14 2.45
C PHE A 76 -3.85 8.67 1.27
N GLY A 77 -4.16 7.51 0.65
CA GLY A 77 -3.52 7.08 -0.59
C GLY A 77 -3.77 8.05 -1.75
N SER A 78 -4.96 8.62 -1.86
CA SER A 78 -5.27 9.68 -2.84
C SER A 78 -4.51 10.97 -2.54
N MET A 79 -4.32 11.33 -1.26
CA MET A 79 -3.51 12.48 -0.88
C MET A 79 -2.03 12.32 -1.28
N ILE A 80 -1.47 11.10 -1.20
CA ILE A 80 -0.11 10.81 -1.69
C ILE A 80 0.01 11.12 -3.19
N CYS A 81 -1.02 10.82 -3.99
CA CYS A 81 -1.05 11.15 -5.42
C CYS A 81 -1.19 12.64 -5.70
N LEU A 82 -2.02 13.36 -4.92
CA LEU A 82 -2.35 14.76 -5.16
C LEU A 82 -1.27 15.73 -4.65
N PHE A 83 -0.57 15.35 -3.58
CA PHE A 83 0.49 16.13 -2.95
C PHE A 83 1.81 15.38 -3.07
N PRO A 84 2.61 15.68 -4.12
CA PRO A 84 3.85 14.96 -4.34
C PRO A 84 4.92 15.23 -3.29
N CYS A 85 5.88 14.31 -3.16
CA CYS A 85 7.00 14.40 -2.25
C CYS A 85 7.93 15.57 -2.59
N TRP A 86 8.99 15.76 -1.79
CA TRP A 86 9.96 16.83 -1.96
C TRP A 86 10.69 16.78 -3.31
N THR A 87 10.91 17.99 -3.86
CA THR A 87 11.80 18.24 -5.02
C THR A 87 12.39 19.65 -4.91
N ASN A 88 13.26 20.03 -5.84
CA ASN A 88 13.89 21.37 -5.85
C ASN A 88 13.02 22.50 -6.47
N ALA A 89 11.76 22.23 -6.84
CA ALA A 89 10.84 23.25 -7.33
C ALA A 89 10.24 24.05 -6.17
N GLU A 90 9.84 25.30 -6.43
CA GLU A 90 9.16 26.13 -5.43
C GLU A 90 7.72 25.66 -5.15
N ARG A 91 7.00 25.28 -6.21
CA ARG A 91 5.60 24.83 -6.17
C ARG A 91 5.43 23.54 -6.95
N VAL A 92 4.56 22.68 -6.47
CA VAL A 92 4.38 21.32 -7.02
C VAL A 92 2.92 20.88 -6.98
N GLY A 93 2.68 19.76 -7.68
CA GLY A 93 1.38 19.09 -7.71
C GLY A 93 0.32 19.83 -8.52
N THR A 94 -0.85 19.23 -8.61
CA THR A 94 -2.00 19.76 -9.35
C THR A 94 -2.45 21.11 -8.78
N PHE A 95 -2.32 21.33 -7.49
CA PHE A 95 -2.76 22.54 -6.82
C PHE A 95 -1.68 23.63 -6.73
N GLN A 96 -0.50 23.39 -7.29
CA GLN A 96 0.62 24.35 -7.27
C GLN A 96 0.90 24.91 -5.88
N VAL A 97 0.92 24.03 -4.87
CA VAL A 97 1.24 24.40 -3.49
C VAL A 97 2.75 24.49 -3.26
N PRO A 98 3.22 25.24 -2.24
CA PRO A 98 4.64 25.25 -1.88
C PRO A 98 5.16 23.83 -1.62
N VAL A 99 6.34 23.50 -2.13
CA VAL A 99 6.91 22.15 -2.05
C VAL A 99 7.01 21.62 -0.61
N GLY A 100 7.37 22.46 0.35
CA GLY A 100 7.43 22.09 1.77
C GLY A 100 6.08 21.65 2.32
N ALA A 101 5.00 22.38 1.99
CA ALA A 101 3.65 22.01 2.39
C ALA A 101 3.19 20.70 1.74
N SER A 102 3.44 20.57 0.41
CA SER A 102 3.13 19.34 -0.31
C SER A 102 3.85 18.12 0.29
N ALA A 103 5.16 18.22 0.50
CA ALA A 103 5.97 17.14 1.07
C ALA A 103 5.51 16.77 2.49
N THR A 104 5.12 17.74 3.32
CA THR A 104 4.57 17.44 4.65
C THR A 104 3.26 16.68 4.56
N ILE A 105 2.31 17.13 3.72
CA ILE A 105 1.04 16.43 3.51
C ILE A 105 1.30 15.02 2.97
N HIS A 106 2.20 14.86 2.00
CA HIS A 106 2.59 13.58 1.43
C HIS A 106 3.11 12.62 2.50
N ASN A 107 4.11 13.05 3.28
CA ASN A 107 4.75 12.19 4.27
C ASN A 107 3.78 11.79 5.40
N VAL A 108 2.98 12.73 5.90
CA VAL A 108 1.95 12.43 6.91
C VAL A 108 0.92 11.45 6.34
N SER A 109 0.47 11.68 5.11
CA SER A 109 -0.47 10.78 4.44
C SER A 109 0.11 9.38 4.24
N ALA A 110 1.39 9.27 3.87
CA ALA A 110 2.05 7.98 3.71
C ALA A 110 2.17 7.21 5.03
N VAL A 111 2.53 7.89 6.12
CA VAL A 111 2.60 7.27 7.46
C VAL A 111 1.23 6.75 7.89
N ILE A 112 0.18 7.56 7.76
CA ILE A 112 -1.19 7.17 8.13
C ILE A 112 -1.67 6.03 7.24
N PHE A 113 -1.44 6.12 5.94
CA PHE A 113 -1.79 5.07 4.96
C PHE A 113 -1.21 3.73 5.36
N PHE A 114 0.11 3.63 5.50
CA PHE A 114 0.77 2.37 5.86
C PHE A 114 0.42 1.88 7.27
N ALA A 115 0.23 2.77 8.24
CA ALA A 115 -0.20 2.41 9.58
C ALA A 115 -1.59 1.73 9.57
N ILE A 116 -2.54 2.30 8.82
CA ILE A 116 -3.88 1.70 8.65
C ILE A 116 -3.78 0.35 7.94
N LEU A 117 -3.00 0.23 6.86
CA LEU A 117 -2.87 -1.02 6.13
C LEU A 117 -2.24 -2.13 6.98
N ALA A 118 -1.23 -1.79 7.79
CA ALA A 118 -0.63 -2.72 8.74
C ALA A 118 -1.66 -3.14 9.80
N TYR A 119 -2.42 -2.20 10.37
CA TYR A 119 -3.47 -2.49 11.34
C TYR A 119 -4.57 -3.41 10.75
N VAL A 120 -5.05 -3.12 9.54
CA VAL A 120 -6.04 -3.95 8.84
C VAL A 120 -5.51 -5.38 8.67
N SER A 121 -4.26 -5.53 8.27
CA SER A 121 -3.65 -6.85 8.11
C SER A 121 -3.52 -7.60 9.44
N LEU A 122 -3.03 -6.93 10.49
CA LEU A 122 -2.80 -7.54 11.81
C LEU A 122 -4.09 -7.92 12.52
N PHE A 123 -5.11 -7.07 12.45
CA PHE A 123 -6.29 -7.17 13.32
C PHE A 123 -7.59 -7.43 12.57
N GLN A 124 -7.87 -6.73 11.45
CA GLN A 124 -9.14 -6.89 10.75
C GLN A 124 -9.19 -8.21 9.96
N PHE A 125 -8.12 -8.57 9.25
CA PHE A 125 -8.08 -9.79 8.46
C PHE A 125 -8.00 -11.06 9.31
N THR A 126 -7.55 -10.95 10.54
CA THR A 126 -7.46 -12.07 11.48
C THR A 126 -8.75 -12.32 12.29
N LYS A 127 -9.72 -11.39 12.26
CA LYS A 127 -11.02 -11.55 12.95
C LYS A 127 -11.76 -12.83 12.54
N SER A 128 -12.42 -13.46 13.50
CA SER A 128 -13.18 -14.70 13.30
C SER A 128 -14.44 -14.72 14.15
N ASN A 129 -15.56 -15.15 13.57
CA ASN A 129 -16.84 -15.37 14.24
C ASN A 129 -17.16 -16.87 14.35
N GLY A 130 -16.20 -17.73 14.61
CA GLY A 130 -16.48 -19.17 14.71
C GLY A 130 -15.22 -20.02 14.84
N ASN A 131 -15.38 -21.33 14.69
CA ASN A 131 -14.31 -22.30 14.83
C ASN A 131 -13.12 -22.00 13.91
N MET A 132 -11.93 -22.07 14.47
CA MET A 132 -10.68 -21.80 13.77
C MET A 132 -10.25 -23.05 13.00
N THR A 133 -10.56 -23.10 11.70
CA THR A 133 -10.06 -24.19 10.83
C THR A 133 -8.55 -24.04 10.61
N GLU A 134 -7.85 -25.16 10.32
CA GLU A 134 -6.41 -25.15 10.03
C GLU A 134 -6.06 -24.20 8.87
N LYS A 135 -6.86 -24.19 7.83
CA LYS A 135 -6.73 -23.27 6.69
C LYS A 135 -6.80 -21.80 7.12
N ARG A 136 -7.64 -21.48 8.10
CA ARG A 136 -7.76 -20.14 8.65
C ARG A 136 -6.58 -19.77 9.54
N LYS A 137 -6.07 -20.71 10.34
CA LYS A 137 -4.85 -20.51 11.13
C LYS A 137 -3.67 -20.17 10.25
N LYS A 138 -3.43 -20.93 9.17
CA LYS A 138 -2.37 -20.65 8.18
C LYS A 138 -2.49 -19.24 7.59
N ARG A 139 -3.69 -18.81 7.16
CA ARG A 139 -3.91 -17.45 6.65
C ARG A 139 -3.67 -16.36 7.69
N ASN A 140 -4.08 -16.58 8.93
CA ASN A 140 -3.86 -15.64 10.02
C ASN A 140 -2.37 -15.44 10.31
N VAL A 141 -1.53 -16.47 10.17
CA VAL A 141 -0.08 -16.35 10.25
C VAL A 141 0.43 -15.41 9.15
N ILE A 142 -0.01 -15.62 7.89
CA ILE A 142 0.39 -14.75 6.77
C ILE A 142 -0.02 -13.29 7.03
N TYR A 143 -1.25 -13.03 7.49
CA TYR A 143 -1.71 -11.67 7.79
C TYR A 143 -0.85 -11.01 8.87
N ARG A 144 -0.53 -11.74 9.95
CA ARG A 144 0.32 -11.21 11.03
C ARG A 144 1.74 -10.94 10.56
N VAL A 145 2.34 -11.86 9.79
CA VAL A 145 3.67 -11.68 9.20
C VAL A 145 3.67 -10.48 8.27
N CYS A 146 2.66 -10.34 7.40
CA CYS A 146 2.55 -9.20 6.50
C CYS A 146 2.37 -7.88 7.25
N GLY A 147 1.49 -7.83 8.24
CA GLY A 147 1.28 -6.61 9.03
C GLY A 147 2.52 -6.21 9.83
N ALA A 148 3.17 -7.18 10.49
CA ALA A 148 4.45 -6.93 11.19
C ALA A 148 5.55 -6.54 10.21
N GLY A 149 5.63 -7.16 9.03
CA GLY A 149 6.58 -6.84 7.98
C GLY A 149 6.40 -5.43 7.42
N MET A 150 5.15 -4.95 7.26
CA MET A 150 4.89 -3.55 6.89
C MET A 150 5.49 -2.59 7.93
N VAL A 151 5.25 -2.83 9.22
CA VAL A 151 5.82 -1.99 10.29
C VAL A 151 7.34 -2.09 10.31
N ALA A 152 7.90 -3.30 10.23
CA ALA A 152 9.34 -3.53 10.25
C ALA A 152 10.05 -2.88 9.05
N SER A 153 9.39 -2.73 7.89
CA SER A 153 9.97 -2.06 6.73
C SER A 153 10.42 -0.63 7.05
N PHE A 154 9.72 0.06 7.94
CA PHE A 154 10.09 1.42 8.34
C PHE A 154 11.35 1.48 9.20
N ALA A 155 11.78 0.35 9.79
CA ALA A 155 13.07 0.30 10.49
C ALA A 155 14.27 0.52 9.54
N ILE A 156 14.10 0.30 8.25
CA ILE A 156 15.13 0.61 7.24
C ILE A 156 15.49 2.09 7.26
N LEU A 157 14.52 2.98 7.55
CA LEU A 157 14.75 4.43 7.64
C LEU A 157 15.61 4.86 8.84
N LEU A 158 15.82 3.96 9.81
CA LEU A 158 16.70 4.20 10.97
C LEU A 158 18.17 3.90 10.66
N LEU A 159 18.46 3.25 9.55
CA LEU A 159 19.83 3.00 9.09
C LEU A 159 20.47 4.29 8.56
N PRO A 160 21.81 4.38 8.49
CA PRO A 160 22.47 5.46 7.78
C PRO A 160 21.90 5.63 6.38
N SER A 161 21.66 6.88 5.95
CA SER A 161 20.97 7.16 4.68
C SER A 161 21.77 6.68 3.46
N PHE A 162 21.08 6.01 2.53
CA PHE A 162 21.63 5.57 1.25
C PHE A 162 20.56 5.73 0.15
N TYR A 163 20.99 5.78 -1.10
CA TYR A 163 20.18 6.20 -2.24
C TYR A 163 18.81 5.50 -2.36
N ILE A 164 18.75 4.17 -2.19
CA ILE A 164 17.49 3.39 -2.37
C ILE A 164 16.76 3.10 -1.06
N GLN A 165 17.12 3.74 0.04
CA GLN A 165 16.58 3.46 1.37
C GLN A 165 15.05 3.60 1.43
N VAL A 166 14.52 4.70 0.92
CA VAL A 166 13.08 4.96 0.91
C VAL A 166 12.36 4.00 -0.04
N TRP A 167 12.94 3.75 -1.22
CA TRP A 167 12.40 2.78 -2.15
C TRP A 167 12.28 1.37 -1.55
N LEU A 168 13.32 0.91 -0.83
CA LEU A 168 13.27 -0.39 -0.16
C LEU A 168 12.16 -0.44 0.89
N THR A 169 12.03 0.62 1.69
CA THR A 169 10.96 0.74 2.71
C THR A 169 9.57 0.63 2.06
N GLU A 170 9.32 1.43 1.03
CA GLU A 170 8.05 1.43 0.30
C GLU A 170 7.80 0.10 -0.42
N MET A 171 8.81 -0.47 -1.06
CA MET A 171 8.74 -1.73 -1.79
C MET A 171 8.37 -2.90 -0.86
N PHE A 172 9.04 -3.03 0.28
CA PHE A 172 8.71 -4.08 1.25
C PHE A 172 7.31 -3.87 1.85
N ALA A 173 6.98 -2.64 2.25
CA ALA A 173 5.66 -2.34 2.81
C ALA A 173 4.53 -2.67 1.81
N LEU A 174 4.65 -2.25 0.55
CA LEU A 174 3.69 -2.55 -0.50
C LEU A 174 3.65 -4.04 -0.86
N SER A 175 4.78 -4.74 -0.84
CA SER A 175 4.83 -6.18 -1.07
C SER A 175 4.09 -6.96 0.01
N PHE A 176 4.33 -6.66 1.28
CA PHE A 176 3.60 -7.27 2.40
C PHE A 176 2.10 -6.95 2.35
N PHE A 177 1.74 -5.70 2.04
CA PHE A 177 0.35 -5.31 1.85
C PHE A 177 -0.29 -6.11 0.71
N GLY A 178 0.34 -6.17 -0.46
CA GLY A 178 -0.15 -6.92 -1.61
C GLY A 178 -0.36 -8.41 -1.30
N ILE A 179 0.62 -9.07 -0.66
CA ILE A 179 0.52 -10.47 -0.23
C ILE A 179 -0.66 -10.68 0.72
N SER A 180 -0.86 -9.78 1.69
CA SER A 180 -1.97 -9.84 2.64
C SER A 180 -3.32 -9.80 1.92
N TRP A 181 -3.51 -8.88 0.97
CA TRP A 181 -4.74 -8.75 0.19
C TRP A 181 -4.97 -9.90 -0.78
N LEU A 182 -3.94 -10.39 -1.45
CA LEU A 182 -4.01 -11.58 -2.30
C LEU A 182 -4.40 -12.82 -1.50
N THR A 183 -3.88 -12.97 -0.27
CA THR A 183 -4.28 -14.02 0.65
C THR A 183 -5.76 -13.87 1.04
N LYS A 184 -6.24 -12.65 1.32
CA LYS A 184 -7.65 -12.36 1.61
C LYS A 184 -8.57 -12.65 0.41
N ALA A 185 -8.06 -12.46 -0.81
CA ALA A 185 -8.75 -12.80 -2.04
C ALA A 185 -8.79 -14.31 -2.34
N ASN A 186 -8.10 -15.16 -1.57
CA ASN A 186 -7.81 -16.57 -1.89
C ASN A 186 -7.16 -16.72 -3.29
N ALA A 187 -6.27 -15.82 -3.68
CA ALA A 187 -5.58 -15.88 -4.96
C ALA A 187 -4.68 -17.13 -5.07
N TYR A 188 -4.13 -17.57 -3.96
CA TYR A 188 -3.26 -18.75 -3.82
C TYR A 188 -4.05 -19.98 -3.37
N LYS A 189 -5.07 -20.40 -4.13
CA LYS A 189 -5.89 -21.57 -3.77
C LYS A 189 -5.05 -22.83 -3.52
N TRP A 190 -4.00 -23.04 -4.33
CA TRP A 190 -3.10 -24.18 -4.26
C TRP A 190 -2.29 -24.24 -2.94
N LEU A 191 -2.00 -23.09 -2.33
CA LEU A 191 -1.25 -23.02 -1.06
C LEU A 191 -2.09 -23.51 0.13
N PHE A 192 -3.41 -23.56 -0.03
CA PHE A 192 -4.39 -23.93 0.99
C PHE A 192 -5.28 -25.10 0.55
N ALA A 193 -4.91 -25.78 -0.55
CA ALA A 193 -5.54 -27.04 -0.90
C ALA A 193 -5.16 -28.08 0.17
N ASP A 194 -6.16 -28.83 0.63
CA ASP A 194 -5.97 -29.98 1.51
C ASP A 194 -5.55 -31.17 0.66
#